data_47ce7dbbbbf28c253cc2b90a1413dced
#
_entry.id   47ce7dbbbbf28c253cc2b90a1413dced
#
_cell.length_a   1.000
_cell.length_b   1.000
_cell.length_c   1.000
_cell.angle_alpha   90.00
_cell.angle_beta   90.00
_cell.angle_gamma   90.00
#
_symmetry.space_group_name_H-M   'P 1'
#
loop_
_entity.id
_entity.type
_entity.pdbx_description
1 polymer ?
#
loop_
_entity_poly.entity_id
_entity_poly.type
_entity_poly.pdbx_seq_one_letter_code
_entity_poly.pdbx_strand_id
1 'polypeptide(L)'
;MTITSDLKLAVWQKARVVEGFNPDMFRKDACGAWISWDKYGIKDTLYGWEIDHICPVAMLEQLGYSEELIWHIDNLRAVQCDNNKSKSDDYPSYTAVVTSDGNKNIYRESNLLVNEKTRNKILQLFPKLNG
;
A
#
# COMPACT_ATOMS: atom_id res chain seq x y z
N MET A 1 10.87 5.64 12.42
CA MET A 1 9.80 4.92 13.17
C MET A 1 9.98 3.43 13.02
N THR A 2 9.72 2.68 14.08
CA THR A 2 9.84 1.22 14.06
C THR A 2 8.50 0.59 13.70
N ILE A 3 8.52 -0.38 12.78
CA ILE A 3 7.33 -1.14 12.43
C ILE A 3 7.11 -2.22 13.49
N THR A 4 6.03 -2.07 14.26
CA THR A 4 5.63 -3.03 15.30
C THR A 4 4.69 -4.07 14.74
N SER A 5 4.49 -5.18 15.48
CA SER A 5 3.50 -6.19 15.12
C SER A 5 2.09 -5.61 15.05
N ASP A 6 1.77 -4.69 15.97
CA ASP A 6 0.44 -4.05 15.99
C ASP A 6 0.23 -3.17 14.75
N LEU A 7 1.25 -2.42 14.35
CA LEU A 7 1.16 -1.60 13.14
C LEU A 7 1.00 -2.47 11.89
N LYS A 8 1.79 -3.54 11.79
CA LYS A 8 1.72 -4.47 10.67
C LYS A 8 0.31 -5.06 10.53
N LEU A 9 -0.28 -5.48 11.66
CA LEU A 9 -1.63 -6.03 11.67
C LEU A 9 -2.67 -4.97 11.26
N ALA A 10 -2.56 -3.75 11.80
CA ALA A 10 -3.48 -2.67 11.47
C ALA A 10 -3.45 -2.34 9.97
N VAL A 11 -2.27 -2.32 9.38
CA VAL A 11 -2.10 -2.07 7.94
C VAL A 11 -2.67 -3.23 7.11
N TRP A 12 -2.39 -4.47 7.52
CA TRP A 12 -2.96 -5.65 6.87
C TRP A 12 -4.48 -5.59 6.83
N GLN A 13 -5.10 -5.22 7.93
CA GLN A 13 -6.56 -5.17 8.06
C GLN A 13 -7.22 -4.11 7.16
N LYS A 14 -6.46 -3.19 6.60
CA LYS A 14 -6.95 -2.24 5.60
C LYS A 14 -7.00 -2.84 4.19
N ALA A 15 -6.29 -3.92 3.94
CA ALA A 15 -6.25 -4.55 2.61
C ALA A 15 -7.60 -5.21 2.29
N ARG A 16 -7.84 -5.41 0.99
CA ARG A 16 -9.12 -5.93 0.50
C ARG A 16 -9.35 -7.37 0.91
N VAL A 17 -10.48 -7.63 1.56
CA VAL A 17 -10.95 -8.99 1.84
C VAL A 17 -11.59 -9.56 0.58
N VAL A 18 -11.33 -10.83 0.30
CA VAL A 18 -11.89 -11.53 -0.85
C VAL A 18 -12.79 -12.65 -0.35
N GLU A 19 -14.05 -12.65 -0.81
CA GLU A 19 -15.02 -13.67 -0.42
C GLU A 19 -14.49 -15.08 -0.75
N GLY A 20 -14.64 -16.00 0.18
CA GLY A 20 -14.19 -17.39 0.02
C GLY A 20 -12.75 -17.64 0.46
N PHE A 21 -12.03 -16.61 0.90
CA PHE A 21 -10.65 -16.75 1.37
C PHE A 21 -10.54 -16.28 2.82
N ASN A 22 -9.64 -16.91 3.57
CA ASN A 22 -9.40 -16.53 4.96
C ASN A 22 -8.69 -15.17 5.02
N PRO A 23 -9.35 -14.11 5.53
CA PRO A 23 -8.77 -12.76 5.56
C PRO A 23 -7.57 -12.62 6.51
N ASP A 24 -7.35 -13.59 7.39
CA ASP A 24 -6.16 -13.60 8.25
C ASP A 24 -4.92 -14.09 7.50
N MET A 25 -5.11 -14.73 6.36
CA MET A 25 -4.02 -15.33 5.57
C MET A 25 -3.85 -14.68 4.20
N PHE A 26 -4.95 -14.31 3.54
CA PHE A 26 -4.91 -13.83 2.15
C PHE A 26 -5.82 -12.63 1.97
N ARG A 27 -5.27 -11.57 1.39
CA ARG A 27 -6.02 -10.37 0.98
C ARG A 27 -5.49 -9.91 -0.36
N LYS A 28 -6.09 -8.86 -0.92
CA LYS A 28 -5.58 -8.21 -2.12
C LYS A 28 -5.16 -6.79 -1.80
N ASP A 29 -4.07 -6.34 -2.44
CA ASP A 29 -3.67 -4.93 -2.38
C ASP A 29 -4.54 -4.08 -3.32
N ALA A 30 -4.29 -2.77 -3.32
CA ALA A 30 -5.05 -1.83 -4.15
C ALA A 30 -4.79 -2.00 -5.65
N CYS A 31 -3.74 -2.73 -6.03
CA CYS A 31 -3.43 -3.05 -7.42
C CYS A 31 -4.12 -4.33 -7.90
N GLY A 32 -4.85 -5.00 -7.01
CA GLY A 32 -5.51 -6.26 -7.31
C GLY A 32 -4.62 -7.49 -7.16
N ALA A 33 -3.42 -7.34 -6.60
CA ALA A 33 -2.51 -8.46 -6.37
C ALA A 33 -2.84 -9.17 -5.06
N TRP A 34 -2.76 -10.50 -5.07
CA TRP A 34 -2.83 -11.29 -3.85
C TRP A 34 -1.62 -11.02 -2.97
N ILE A 35 -1.82 -10.91 -1.68
CA ILE A 35 -0.77 -10.82 -0.67
C ILE A 35 -1.05 -11.87 0.42
N SER A 36 0.03 -12.47 0.96
CA SER A 36 -0.06 -13.51 1.98
C SER A 36 0.53 -12.98 3.29
N TRP A 37 -0.23 -13.11 4.37
CA TRP A 37 0.17 -12.58 5.68
C TRP A 37 1.58 -13.02 6.09
N ASP A 38 1.90 -14.31 5.89
CA ASP A 38 3.18 -14.88 6.31
C ASP A 38 4.35 -14.56 5.37
N LYS A 39 4.10 -13.78 4.31
CA LYS A 39 5.13 -13.39 3.34
C LYS A 39 5.53 -11.92 3.47
N TYR A 40 5.33 -11.33 4.63
CA TYR A 40 5.75 -9.95 4.87
C TYR A 40 7.26 -9.80 4.63
N GLY A 41 7.64 -8.86 3.76
CA GLY A 41 9.05 -8.57 3.45
C GLY A 41 9.76 -9.62 2.61
N ILE A 42 9.06 -10.67 2.16
CA ILE A 42 9.65 -11.75 1.38
C ILE A 42 9.54 -11.41 -0.11
N LYS A 43 10.69 -11.23 -0.76
CA LYS A 43 10.75 -10.73 -2.13
C LYS A 43 10.96 -11.81 -3.19
N ASP A 44 11.22 -13.05 -2.80
CA ASP A 44 11.44 -14.16 -3.71
C ASP A 44 10.14 -14.90 -4.06
N THR A 45 9.00 -14.29 -3.78
CA THR A 45 7.67 -14.79 -4.13
C THR A 45 6.82 -13.63 -4.62
N LEU A 46 5.84 -13.90 -5.48
CA LEU A 46 4.89 -12.90 -5.95
C LEU A 46 3.85 -12.52 -4.89
N TYR A 47 3.83 -13.18 -3.73
CA TYR A 47 2.83 -12.96 -2.67
C TYR A 47 3.39 -12.17 -1.48
N GLY A 48 4.64 -11.76 -1.54
CA GLY A 48 5.26 -10.92 -0.53
C GLY A 48 4.66 -9.52 -0.54
N TRP A 49 4.63 -8.89 0.65
CA TRP A 49 4.06 -7.56 0.80
C TRP A 49 4.88 -6.72 1.77
N GLU A 50 4.67 -5.42 1.66
CA GLU A 50 5.35 -4.43 2.49
C GLU A 50 4.36 -3.32 2.84
N ILE A 51 4.70 -2.53 3.85
CA ILE A 51 3.93 -1.33 4.19
C ILE A 51 4.41 -0.20 3.29
N ASP A 52 3.47 0.39 2.56
CA ASP A 52 3.72 1.54 1.68
C ASP A 52 3.12 2.80 2.29
N HIS A 53 3.85 3.92 2.18
CA HIS A 53 3.28 5.25 2.43
C HIS A 53 2.54 5.67 1.16
N ILE A 54 1.22 5.84 1.24
CA ILE A 54 0.39 6.18 0.09
C ILE A 54 0.89 7.48 -0.53
N CYS A 55 0.98 8.54 0.26
CA CYS A 55 1.71 9.74 -0.12
C CYS A 55 3.15 9.59 0.39
N PRO A 56 4.15 9.73 -0.48
CA PRO A 56 5.54 9.38 -0.15
C PRO A 56 6.15 10.23 0.95
N VAL A 57 7.00 9.59 1.75
CA VAL A 57 7.74 10.23 2.84
C VAL A 57 8.49 11.47 2.34
N ALA A 58 9.24 11.34 1.24
CA ALA A 58 10.06 12.44 0.72
C ALA A 58 9.21 13.68 0.39
N MET A 59 8.04 13.48 -0.20
CA MET A 59 7.12 14.58 -0.54
C MET A 59 6.62 15.29 0.72
N LEU A 60 6.23 14.51 1.73
CA LEU A 60 5.67 15.06 2.97
C LEU A 60 6.74 15.72 3.85
N GLU A 61 7.92 15.16 3.89
CA GLU A 61 9.05 15.79 4.60
C GLU A 61 9.40 17.14 3.99
N GLN A 62 9.38 17.22 2.66
CA GLN A 62 9.65 18.45 1.94
C GLN A 62 8.61 19.54 2.26
N LEU A 63 7.37 19.14 2.54
CA LEU A 63 6.30 20.04 2.97
C LEU A 63 6.35 20.37 4.46
N GLY A 64 7.27 19.78 5.22
CA GLY A 64 7.46 20.07 6.63
C GLY A 64 6.61 19.28 7.60
N TYR A 65 5.99 18.20 7.16
CA TYR A 65 5.18 17.36 8.03
C TYR A 65 6.04 16.51 8.96
N SER A 66 5.53 16.25 10.16
CA SER A 66 6.22 15.44 11.16
C SER A 66 6.21 13.96 10.80
N GLU A 67 7.18 13.21 11.33
CA GLU A 67 7.22 11.75 11.18
C GLU A 67 5.93 11.11 11.68
N GLU A 68 5.40 11.59 12.81
CA GLU A 68 4.16 11.06 13.40
C GLU A 68 2.98 11.14 12.41
N LEU A 69 2.83 12.28 11.72
CA LEU A 69 1.78 12.45 10.72
C LEU A 69 2.03 11.62 9.48
N ILE A 70 3.27 11.55 9.03
CA ILE A 70 3.65 10.78 7.85
C ILE A 70 3.31 9.29 8.04
N TRP A 71 3.48 8.78 9.27
CA TRP A 71 3.19 7.40 9.65
C TRP A 71 1.77 7.18 10.16
N HIS A 72 0.89 8.14 9.98
CA HIS A 72 -0.53 7.97 10.33
C HIS A 72 -1.12 6.82 9.52
N ILE A 73 -1.98 6.01 10.17
CA ILE A 73 -2.54 4.80 9.55
C ILE A 73 -3.26 5.09 8.23
N ASP A 74 -3.88 6.25 8.08
CA ASP A 74 -4.58 6.63 6.85
C ASP A 74 -3.62 6.89 5.68
N ASN A 75 -2.32 7.04 5.95
CA ASN A 75 -1.29 7.18 4.90
C ASN A 75 -0.55 5.87 4.65
N LEU A 76 -0.95 4.79 5.26
CA LEU A 76 -0.27 3.49 5.14
C LEU A 76 -1.19 2.47 4.50
N ARG A 77 -0.60 1.57 3.72
CA ARG A 77 -1.34 0.43 3.16
C ARG A 77 -0.40 -0.74 2.89
N ALA A 78 -0.96 -1.95 2.80
CA ALA A 78 -0.22 -3.13 2.42
C ALA A 78 -0.15 -3.20 0.88
N VAL A 79 1.04 -3.41 0.33
CA VAL A 79 1.26 -3.47 -1.12
C VAL A 79 2.17 -4.65 -1.42
N GLN A 80 1.88 -5.39 -2.48
CA GLN A 80 2.74 -6.44 -2.98
C GLN A 80 4.13 -5.86 -3.29
N CYS A 81 5.19 -6.61 -2.98
CA CYS A 81 6.56 -6.07 -2.99
C CYS A 81 6.99 -5.44 -4.32
N ASP A 82 6.69 -6.09 -5.45
CA ASP A 82 7.06 -5.54 -6.77
C ASP A 82 6.24 -4.30 -7.12
N ASN A 83 4.98 -4.27 -6.69
CA ASN A 83 4.11 -3.09 -6.87
C ASN A 83 4.62 -1.94 -6.03
N ASN A 84 5.10 -2.21 -4.81
CA ASN A 84 5.68 -1.18 -3.96
C ASN A 84 6.93 -0.58 -4.58
N LYS A 85 7.80 -1.41 -5.10
CA LYS A 85 9.02 -0.98 -5.80
C LYS A 85 8.69 -0.15 -7.04
N SER A 86 7.72 -0.60 -7.83
CA SER A 86 7.29 0.09 -9.04
C SER A 86 6.69 1.46 -8.75
N LYS A 87 5.87 1.55 -7.69
CA LYS A 87 5.27 2.82 -7.28
C LYS A 87 6.32 3.83 -6.85
N SER A 88 7.35 3.39 -6.10
CA SER A 88 8.39 4.28 -5.59
C SER A 88 7.77 5.51 -4.90
N ASP A 89 8.18 6.72 -5.27
CA ASP A 89 7.68 7.97 -4.70
C ASP A 89 6.56 8.63 -5.53
N ASP A 90 5.92 7.85 -6.38
CA ASP A 90 4.84 8.38 -7.24
C ASP A 90 3.53 8.49 -6.46
N TYR A 91 2.88 9.63 -6.60
CA TYR A 91 1.56 9.91 -6.01
C TYR A 91 0.95 11.15 -6.70
N PRO A 92 -0.32 11.17 -7.07
CA PRO A 92 -1.34 10.12 -6.87
C PRO A 92 -1.39 9.06 -7.97
N SER A 93 -0.72 9.28 -9.10
CA SER A 93 -0.62 8.31 -10.19
C SER A 93 0.62 7.46 -10.01
N TYR A 94 0.52 6.18 -10.30
CA TYR A 94 1.64 5.25 -10.18
C TYR A 94 1.46 4.06 -11.11
N THR A 95 2.53 3.30 -11.33
CA THR A 95 2.51 2.11 -12.16
C THR A 95 2.60 0.88 -11.28
N ALA A 96 1.68 -0.09 -11.48
CA ALA A 96 1.72 -1.40 -10.89
C ALA A 96 2.22 -2.42 -11.91
N VAL A 97 2.83 -3.50 -11.44
CA VAL A 97 3.41 -4.54 -12.31
C VAL A 97 2.90 -5.94 -12.00
N VAL A 98 2.21 -6.13 -10.89
CA VAL A 98 1.63 -7.42 -10.47
C VAL A 98 0.15 -7.22 -10.17
N THR A 99 -0.66 -8.13 -10.71
CA THR A 99 -2.10 -8.21 -10.38
C THR A 99 -2.49 -9.68 -10.29
N SER A 100 -3.75 -9.96 -10.01
CA SER A 100 -4.23 -11.34 -9.94
C SER A 100 -4.94 -11.75 -11.22
N ASP A 101 -4.81 -13.04 -11.53
CA ASP A 101 -5.64 -13.74 -12.51
C ASP A 101 -6.23 -14.95 -11.77
N GLY A 102 -7.50 -14.84 -11.37
CA GLY A 102 -8.11 -15.81 -10.47
C GLY A 102 -7.44 -15.79 -9.11
N ASN A 103 -7.00 -16.94 -8.62
CA ASN A 103 -6.38 -17.08 -7.31
C ASN A 103 -4.85 -17.14 -7.35
N LYS A 104 -4.24 -16.59 -8.42
CA LYS A 104 -2.78 -16.47 -8.51
C LYS A 104 -2.40 -15.09 -9.02
N ASN A 105 -1.17 -14.68 -8.71
CA ASN A 105 -0.62 -13.42 -9.21
C ASN A 105 0.07 -13.62 -10.54
N ILE A 106 -0.02 -12.61 -11.40
CA ILE A 106 0.65 -12.55 -12.70
C ILE A 106 1.32 -11.20 -12.84
N TYR A 107 2.32 -11.13 -13.72
CA TYR A 107 2.91 -9.86 -14.12
C TYR A 107 2.02 -9.21 -15.17
N ARG A 108 1.59 -7.99 -14.88
CA ARG A 108 0.81 -7.15 -15.81
C ARG A 108 1.00 -5.71 -15.42
N GLU A 109 1.61 -4.92 -16.29
CA GLU A 109 1.80 -3.50 -16.05
C GLU A 109 0.49 -2.76 -16.26
N SER A 110 0.20 -1.84 -15.34
CA SER A 110 -0.96 -0.95 -15.45
C SER A 110 -0.68 0.37 -14.76
N ASN A 111 -1.26 1.45 -15.31
CA ASN A 111 -1.19 2.77 -14.71
C ASN A 111 -2.43 2.97 -13.85
N LEU A 112 -2.21 3.31 -12.58
CA LEU A 112 -3.28 3.42 -11.60
C LEU A 112 -3.28 4.81 -10.97
N LEU A 113 -4.42 5.17 -10.41
CA LEU A 113 -4.60 6.38 -9.62
C LEU A 113 -5.09 5.97 -8.23
N VAL A 114 -4.50 6.51 -7.19
CA VAL A 114 -5.03 6.34 -5.83
C VAL A 114 -6.49 6.80 -5.85
N ASN A 115 -7.41 5.99 -5.30
CA ASN A 115 -8.84 6.27 -5.41
C ASN A 115 -9.23 7.57 -4.70
N GLU A 116 -10.34 8.16 -5.12
CA GLU A 116 -10.81 9.45 -4.63
C GLU A 116 -11.02 9.48 -3.12
N LYS A 117 -11.62 8.44 -2.56
CA LYS A 117 -11.87 8.35 -1.12
C LYS A 117 -10.55 8.41 -0.33
N THR A 118 -9.55 7.66 -0.78
CA THR A 118 -8.22 7.66 -0.16
C THR A 118 -7.52 9.00 -0.35
N ARG A 119 -7.58 9.58 -1.56
CA ARG A 119 -6.99 10.90 -1.81
C ARG A 119 -7.59 11.97 -0.91
N ASN A 120 -8.90 11.90 -0.66
CA ASN A 120 -9.57 12.86 0.24
C ASN A 120 -9.07 12.71 1.68
N LYS A 121 -8.87 11.50 2.16
CA LYS A 121 -8.28 11.26 3.50
C LYS A 121 -6.86 11.80 3.59
N ILE A 122 -6.05 11.57 2.55
CA ILE A 122 -4.68 12.07 2.46
C ILE A 122 -4.68 13.60 2.51
N LEU A 123 -5.57 14.24 1.78
CA LEU A 123 -5.67 15.70 1.75
C LEU A 123 -6.10 16.27 3.10
N GLN A 124 -6.95 15.57 3.85
CA GLN A 124 -7.32 15.97 5.20
C GLN A 124 -6.14 15.90 6.17
N LEU A 125 -5.29 14.86 6.05
CA LEU A 125 -4.08 14.74 6.85
C LEU A 125 -3.03 15.78 6.47
N PHE A 126 -2.90 16.05 5.18
CA PHE A 126 -1.82 16.85 4.61
C PHE A 126 -2.36 17.97 3.72
N PRO A 127 -3.02 18.98 4.32
CA PRO A 127 -3.67 20.04 3.52
C PRO A 127 -2.72 20.84 2.63
N LYS A 128 -1.43 20.86 2.94
CA LYS A 128 -0.43 21.56 2.10
C LYS A 128 -0.27 20.92 0.72
N LEU A 129 -0.72 19.69 0.52
CA LEU A 129 -0.72 19.05 -0.80
C LEU A 129 -1.60 19.80 -1.80
N ASN A 130 -2.61 20.51 -1.31
CA ASN A 130 -3.55 21.24 -2.16
C ASN A 130 -3.09 22.67 -2.45
N GLY A 131 -2.02 23.05 -1.86
CA GLY A 131 -1.53 24.40 -1.98
C GLY A 131 -0.18 24.50 -2.59
#